data_5637a128f0d06f5dccd92cbf0410fc79
#
_entry.id   5637a128f0d06f5dccd92cbf0410fc79
#
_cell.length_a   1.000
_cell.length_b   1.000
_cell.length_c   1.000
_cell.angle_alpha   90.00
_cell.angle_beta   90.00
_cell.angle_gamma   90.00
#
_symmetry.space_group_name_H-M   'P 1'
#
loop_
_entity.id
_entity.type
_entity.pdbx_description
1 polymer ?
#
loop_
_entity_poly.entity_id
_entity_poly.type
_entity_poly.pdbx_seq_one_letter_code
_entity_poly.pdbx_strand_id
1 'polypeptide(L)'
;MKKIIVSAILAVMLVAVSACGEKTESINVYNWGDYIDETVLEEFEKETGIEVNYDTFATNEDLYVKLKQGGSSYDVVFPSDYMIERMIREDLLQKIDKTKLTNLKEVDPAFLGLDYDKAGDYSAPYMWGTVGIIYNTTLVDDEVKSWDILWDEKYKGQIVMLNSQRDTLAVALKKLGYSLNTRSEAELEEAKNELIRQKPLVYAYLGDEIKDVVIAGEAALAVVWSGDAMVMMDSNEDLMYVIPEEGSNLWFDSMVVPKSAKNKAGAEKFIDFMLRPEIAAKNAEYIGYSTPVTKAVEMLPVEIRESLVAYPTDEMIENCEVFKDPMDIISVYDRIWTEITSAE
;
A
#
# COMPACT_ATOMS: atom_id res chain seq x y z
N MET A 1 37.05 20.75 59.54
CA MET A 1 36.39 19.51 59.06
C MET A 1 34.96 19.77 58.51
N LYS A 2 34.10 20.57 59.16
CA LYS A 2 32.72 20.83 58.66
C LYS A 2 32.63 21.54 57.29
N LYS A 3 33.57 22.44 56.93
CA LYS A 3 33.58 23.19 55.68
C LYS A 3 34.01 22.35 54.44
N ILE A 4 34.83 21.30 54.65
CA ILE A 4 35.30 20.43 53.57
C ILE A 4 34.19 19.43 53.16
N ILE A 5 33.38 18.97 54.11
CA ILE A 5 32.27 18.04 53.86
C ILE A 5 31.14 18.70 53.07
N VAL A 6 30.87 20.01 53.30
CA VAL A 6 29.83 20.74 52.56
C VAL A 6 30.23 20.97 51.08
N SER A 7 31.52 21.20 50.80
CA SER A 7 32.02 21.35 49.41
C SER A 7 32.02 20.05 48.63
N ALA A 8 32.25 18.91 49.30
CA ALA A 8 32.19 17.59 48.65
C ALA A 8 30.73 17.18 48.28
N ILE A 9 29.76 17.51 49.12
CA ILE A 9 28.34 17.25 48.88
C ILE A 9 27.81 18.13 47.73
N LEU A 10 28.25 19.39 47.62
CA LEU A 10 27.85 20.26 46.48
C LEU A 10 28.45 19.81 45.14
N ALA A 11 29.68 19.25 45.16
CA ALA A 11 30.31 18.72 43.95
C ALA A 11 29.65 17.41 43.46
N VAL A 12 29.15 16.57 44.36
CA VAL A 12 28.39 15.35 44.00
C VAL A 12 26.97 15.68 43.50
N MET A 13 26.33 16.74 44.00
CA MET A 13 25.01 17.19 43.45
C MET A 13 25.13 17.80 42.06
N LEU A 14 26.25 18.42 41.68
CA LEU A 14 26.43 18.98 40.32
C LEU A 14 26.68 17.88 39.25
N VAL A 15 27.15 16.69 39.63
CA VAL A 15 27.33 15.56 38.70
C VAL A 15 26.04 14.75 38.49
N ALA A 16 25.09 14.81 39.43
CA ALA A 16 23.81 14.11 39.35
C ALA A 16 22.76 14.84 38.45
N VAL A 17 22.99 16.07 38.01
CA VAL A 17 22.04 16.83 37.15
C VAL A 17 22.34 16.66 35.64
N SER A 18 23.48 16.04 35.27
CA SER A 18 23.81 15.78 33.86
C SER A 18 23.28 14.44 33.29
N ALA A 19 22.49 13.72 34.09
CA ALA A 19 21.79 12.50 33.62
C ALA A 19 20.30 12.78 33.32
N CYS A 20 19.96 13.94 32.76
CA CYS A 20 18.79 14.05 31.93
C CYS A 20 19.12 13.30 30.64
N GLY A 21 18.66 12.07 30.52
CA GLY A 21 18.77 11.30 29.26
C GLY A 21 18.33 12.21 28.12
N GLU A 22 19.19 12.42 27.15
CA GLU A 22 18.79 13.01 25.88
C GLU A 22 17.57 12.21 25.39
N LYS A 23 16.45 12.91 25.21
CA LYS A 23 15.26 12.27 24.66
C LYS A 23 15.65 11.79 23.27
N THR A 24 15.71 10.47 23.08
CA THR A 24 16.05 9.87 21.78
C THR A 24 15.12 10.47 20.73
N GLU A 25 15.67 10.97 19.63
CA GLU A 25 14.87 11.46 18.51
C GLU A 25 14.07 10.29 17.96
N SER A 26 12.78 10.50 17.68
CA SER A 26 11.93 9.44 17.14
C SER A 26 11.03 9.95 16.03
N ILE A 27 10.60 9.03 15.16
CA ILE A 27 9.54 9.23 14.18
C ILE A 27 8.45 8.17 14.38
N ASN A 28 7.21 8.56 14.03
CA ASN A 28 6.07 7.65 14.02
C ASN A 28 5.70 7.35 12.56
N VAL A 29 5.80 6.09 12.18
CA VAL A 29 5.51 5.58 10.83
C VAL A 29 4.19 4.82 10.85
N TYR A 30 3.32 5.06 9.87
CA TYR A 30 2.04 4.38 9.73
C TYR A 30 1.92 3.82 8.31
N ASN A 31 1.97 2.51 8.21
CA ASN A 31 2.05 1.79 6.95
C ASN A 31 0.95 0.72 6.86
N TRP A 32 0.87 0.02 5.75
CA TRP A 32 0.04 -1.17 5.58
C TRP A 32 0.58 -2.33 6.43
N GLY A 33 -0.22 -3.35 6.66
CA GLY A 33 0.25 -4.65 7.13
C GLY A 33 1.19 -5.27 6.09
N ASP A 34 2.08 -6.17 6.51
CA ASP A 34 3.00 -6.94 5.64
C ASP A 34 3.66 -6.12 4.50
N TYR A 35 4.04 -4.86 4.74
CA TYR A 35 4.44 -3.93 3.68
C TYR A 35 5.82 -3.30 3.88
N ILE A 36 6.66 -3.89 4.70
CA ILE A 36 8.06 -3.50 4.93
C ILE A 36 8.86 -4.68 5.49
N ASP A 37 10.12 -4.81 5.10
CA ASP A 37 11.08 -5.64 5.84
C ASP A 37 11.47 -4.89 7.13
N GLU A 38 11.02 -5.37 8.29
CA GLU A 38 11.28 -4.70 9.57
C GLU A 38 12.78 -4.53 9.88
N THR A 39 13.65 -5.36 9.29
CA THR A 39 15.11 -5.20 9.46
C THR A 39 15.62 -3.90 8.85
N VAL A 40 14.88 -3.30 7.90
CA VAL A 40 15.16 -1.97 7.32
C VAL A 40 14.96 -0.87 8.37
N LEU A 41 13.98 -1.04 9.28
CA LEU A 41 13.76 -0.11 10.39
C LEU A 41 14.95 -0.11 11.35
N GLU A 42 15.44 -1.31 11.71
CA GLU A 42 16.63 -1.47 12.56
C GLU A 42 17.89 -0.84 11.93
N GLU A 43 18.05 -0.99 10.61
CA GLU A 43 19.16 -0.38 9.86
C GLU A 43 19.09 1.15 9.92
N PHE A 44 17.89 1.73 9.71
CA PHE A 44 17.66 3.17 9.81
C PHE A 44 17.96 3.70 11.21
N GLU A 45 17.45 3.04 12.26
CA GLU A 45 17.69 3.42 13.65
C GLU A 45 19.19 3.37 14.00
N LYS A 46 19.87 2.30 13.59
CA LYS A 46 21.30 2.13 13.83
C LYS A 46 22.14 3.19 13.13
N GLU A 47 21.77 3.57 11.90
CA GLU A 47 22.53 4.55 11.12
C GLU A 47 22.29 5.98 11.61
N THR A 48 21.05 6.31 11.94
CA THR A 48 20.64 7.69 12.19
C THR A 48 20.53 8.06 13.67
N GLY A 49 20.37 7.06 14.55
CA GLY A 49 20.04 7.24 15.96
C GLY A 49 18.60 7.70 16.21
N ILE A 50 17.73 7.66 15.17
CA ILE A 50 16.31 8.03 15.26
C ILE A 50 15.50 6.75 15.47
N GLU A 51 14.76 6.65 16.59
CA GLU A 51 13.85 5.52 16.85
C GLU A 51 12.64 5.56 15.92
N VAL A 52 12.17 4.39 15.46
CA VAL A 52 10.97 4.26 14.64
C VAL A 52 9.85 3.59 15.43
N ASN A 53 8.78 4.35 15.72
CA ASN A 53 7.54 3.78 16.22
C ASN A 53 6.69 3.40 15.00
N TYR A 54 6.51 2.09 14.79
CA TYR A 54 5.84 1.56 13.61
C TYR A 54 4.45 1.03 13.96
N ASP A 55 3.43 1.56 13.29
CA ASP A 55 2.02 1.14 13.40
C ASP A 55 1.49 0.76 12.01
N THR A 56 0.44 -0.06 11.95
CA THR A 56 -0.17 -0.50 10.69
C THR A 56 -1.64 -0.13 10.58
N PHE A 57 -2.12 -0.01 9.33
CA PHE A 57 -3.54 0.17 8.99
C PHE A 57 -3.95 -0.85 7.91
N ALA A 58 -5.27 -1.10 7.81
CA ALA A 58 -5.82 -2.06 6.87
C ALA A 58 -6.40 -1.42 5.60
N THR A 59 -6.85 -0.16 5.67
CA THR A 59 -7.48 0.55 4.54
C THR A 59 -7.04 2.02 4.47
N ASN A 60 -7.05 2.59 3.26
CA ASN A 60 -6.83 4.03 3.08
C ASN A 60 -7.84 4.88 3.86
N GLU A 61 -9.05 4.38 3.99
CA GLU A 61 -10.14 5.05 4.71
C GLU A 61 -9.85 5.12 6.23
N ASP A 62 -9.31 4.05 6.82
CA ASP A 62 -8.86 4.02 8.22
C ASP A 62 -7.72 5.00 8.46
N LEU A 63 -6.70 4.96 7.58
CA LEU A 63 -5.60 5.93 7.57
C LEU A 63 -6.14 7.37 7.57
N TYR A 64 -7.01 7.69 6.62
CA TYR A 64 -7.59 9.02 6.46
C TYR A 64 -8.36 9.46 7.70
N VAL A 65 -9.25 8.61 8.22
CA VAL A 65 -10.04 8.91 9.43
C VAL A 65 -9.12 9.15 10.62
N LYS A 66 -8.10 8.32 10.80
CA LYS A 66 -7.11 8.43 11.87
C LYS A 66 -6.37 9.76 11.85
N LEU A 67 -5.93 10.20 10.66
CA LEU A 67 -5.23 11.48 10.51
C LEU A 67 -6.16 12.67 10.70
N LYS A 68 -7.40 12.59 10.19
CA LYS A 68 -8.39 13.68 10.26
C LYS A 68 -8.91 13.91 11.67
N GLN A 69 -9.08 12.87 12.47
CA GLN A 69 -9.56 12.99 13.85
C GLN A 69 -8.57 13.74 14.75
N GLY A 70 -7.29 13.79 14.40
CA GLY A 70 -6.23 14.33 15.24
C GLY A 70 -6.02 13.45 16.49
N GLY A 71 -4.93 13.59 17.18
CA GLY A 71 -4.62 12.80 18.40
C GLY A 71 -3.53 11.76 18.20
N SER A 72 -3.24 11.35 16.97
CA SER A 72 -2.02 10.66 16.60
C SER A 72 -1.13 11.59 15.78
N SER A 73 0.16 11.51 16.00
CA SER A 73 1.18 12.36 15.37
C SER A 73 2.09 11.45 14.58
N TYR A 74 1.62 10.97 13.41
CA TYR A 74 2.48 10.26 12.49
C TYR A 74 3.34 11.24 11.71
N ASP A 75 4.56 10.84 11.42
CA ASP A 75 5.55 11.63 10.69
C ASP A 75 5.69 11.18 9.25
N VAL A 76 5.51 9.86 8.99
CA VAL A 76 5.46 9.28 7.65
C VAL A 76 4.26 8.35 7.54
N VAL A 77 3.51 8.44 6.45
CA VAL A 77 2.41 7.51 6.13
C VAL A 77 2.48 7.09 4.66
N PHE A 78 1.86 5.94 4.32
CA PHE A 78 1.99 5.28 3.02
C PHE A 78 0.63 5.08 2.32
N PRO A 79 -0.06 6.16 1.94
CA PRO A 79 -1.32 6.08 1.22
C PRO A 79 -1.15 5.73 -0.26
N SER A 80 -2.22 5.23 -0.86
CA SER A 80 -2.33 5.06 -2.31
C SER A 80 -2.70 6.37 -3.02
N ASP A 81 -2.50 6.38 -4.33
CA ASP A 81 -2.71 7.49 -5.27
C ASP A 81 -3.96 8.34 -5.01
N TYR A 82 -5.17 7.77 -5.05
CA TYR A 82 -6.42 8.51 -4.85
C TYR A 82 -6.56 9.13 -3.46
N MET A 83 -5.96 8.48 -2.45
CA MET A 83 -5.96 9.01 -1.09
C MET A 83 -4.96 10.16 -0.95
N ILE A 84 -3.80 10.08 -1.62
CA ILE A 84 -2.85 11.20 -1.69
C ILE A 84 -3.52 12.42 -2.34
N GLU A 85 -4.21 12.22 -3.48
CA GLU A 85 -4.96 13.29 -4.17
C GLU A 85 -5.95 13.96 -3.22
N ARG A 86 -6.73 13.15 -2.47
CA ARG A 86 -7.67 13.63 -1.47
C ARG A 86 -6.99 14.40 -0.34
N MET A 87 -5.91 13.85 0.22
CA MET A 87 -5.19 14.47 1.33
C MET A 87 -4.52 15.78 0.94
N ILE A 88 -4.02 15.90 -0.30
CA ILE A 88 -3.51 17.17 -0.85
C ILE A 88 -4.64 18.20 -0.95
N ARG A 89 -5.77 17.82 -1.54
CA ARG A 89 -6.94 18.69 -1.72
C ARG A 89 -7.49 19.22 -0.38
N GLU A 90 -7.42 18.40 0.67
CA GLU A 90 -7.90 18.76 2.02
C GLU A 90 -6.82 19.39 2.91
N ASP A 91 -5.65 19.74 2.38
CA ASP A 91 -4.51 20.33 3.14
C ASP A 91 -4.07 19.48 4.34
N LEU A 92 -4.09 18.14 4.20
CA LEU A 92 -3.69 17.21 5.24
C LEU A 92 -2.21 16.80 5.18
N LEU A 93 -1.46 17.28 4.17
CA LEU A 93 -0.05 16.95 3.95
C LEU A 93 0.85 18.19 4.07
N GLN A 94 2.11 17.96 4.43
CA GLN A 94 3.20 18.92 4.31
C GLN A 94 3.95 18.68 2.99
N LYS A 95 4.43 19.76 2.37
CA LYS A 95 5.35 19.61 1.23
C LYS A 95 6.67 19.01 1.71
N ILE A 96 7.21 18.10 0.93
CA ILE A 96 8.54 17.50 1.13
C ILE A 96 9.60 18.44 0.56
N ASP A 97 10.69 18.63 1.28
CA ASP A 97 11.87 19.33 0.76
C ASP A 97 12.71 18.39 -0.10
N LYS A 98 12.49 18.44 -1.43
CA LYS A 98 13.18 17.58 -2.40
C LYS A 98 14.72 17.72 -2.33
N THR A 99 15.25 18.82 -1.80
CA THR A 99 16.70 18.99 -1.63
C THR A 99 17.27 18.08 -0.54
N LYS A 100 16.39 17.51 0.32
CA LYS A 100 16.75 16.54 1.34
C LYS A 100 16.65 15.09 0.84
N LEU A 101 15.95 14.86 -0.25
CA LEU A 101 15.78 13.54 -0.85
C LEU A 101 16.84 13.30 -1.93
N THR A 102 18.07 13.00 -1.49
CA THR A 102 19.22 12.82 -2.39
C THR A 102 19.11 11.58 -3.26
N ASN A 103 18.31 10.60 -2.82
CA ASN A 103 18.01 9.34 -3.49
C ASN A 103 16.78 9.40 -4.40
N LEU A 104 16.01 10.50 -4.40
CA LEU A 104 14.88 10.66 -5.32
C LEU A 104 15.27 10.53 -6.82
N LYS A 105 16.52 10.82 -7.15
CA LYS A 105 17.10 10.65 -8.50
C LYS A 105 17.22 9.19 -8.95
N GLU A 106 17.12 8.23 -8.03
CA GLU A 106 17.17 6.80 -8.32
C GLU A 106 15.78 6.24 -8.71
N VAL A 107 14.71 7.04 -8.46
CA VAL A 107 13.34 6.72 -8.89
C VAL A 107 13.23 6.96 -10.40
N ASP A 108 12.63 6.01 -11.11
CA ASP A 108 12.34 6.15 -12.54
C ASP A 108 11.44 7.37 -12.77
N PRO A 109 11.80 8.28 -13.70
CA PRO A 109 11.01 9.46 -14.01
C PRO A 109 9.55 9.19 -14.36
N ALA A 110 9.20 8.00 -14.84
CA ALA A 110 7.82 7.60 -15.14
C ALA A 110 6.93 7.56 -13.89
N PHE A 111 7.50 7.40 -12.69
CA PHE A 111 6.79 7.39 -11.41
C PHE A 111 6.78 8.75 -10.70
N LEU A 112 7.34 9.78 -11.31
CA LEU A 112 7.37 11.14 -10.73
C LEU A 112 6.33 12.04 -11.41
N GLY A 113 5.64 12.84 -10.59
CA GLY A 113 4.68 13.82 -11.11
C GLY A 113 3.42 13.19 -11.72
N LEU A 114 2.99 12.06 -11.19
CA LEU A 114 1.74 11.40 -11.55
C LEU A 114 0.52 12.29 -11.22
N ASP A 115 -0.64 11.97 -11.80
CA ASP A 115 -1.85 12.82 -11.75
C ASP A 115 -2.26 13.23 -10.33
N TYR A 116 -2.04 12.39 -9.33
CA TYR A 116 -2.38 12.66 -7.93
C TYR A 116 -1.45 13.68 -7.24
N ASP A 117 -0.21 13.87 -7.74
CA ASP A 117 0.75 14.89 -7.26
C ASP A 117 1.64 15.40 -8.41
N LYS A 118 1.05 16.12 -9.37
CA LYS A 118 1.73 16.56 -10.60
C LYS A 118 3.02 17.37 -10.40
N ALA A 119 3.12 18.09 -9.30
CA ALA A 119 4.32 18.82 -8.95
C ALA A 119 5.35 17.92 -8.23
N GLY A 120 4.94 16.75 -7.72
CA GLY A 120 5.72 15.87 -6.87
C GLY A 120 6.16 16.57 -5.58
N ASP A 121 5.32 17.46 -5.05
CA ASP A 121 5.67 18.27 -3.88
C ASP A 121 5.35 17.57 -2.56
N TYR A 122 4.48 16.57 -2.57
CA TYR A 122 3.92 15.97 -1.35
C TYR A 122 4.26 14.50 -1.17
N SER A 123 4.61 13.79 -2.25
CA SER A 123 4.80 12.35 -2.25
C SER A 123 6.16 11.93 -2.79
N ALA A 124 6.67 10.82 -2.24
CA ALA A 124 7.83 10.10 -2.75
C ALA A 124 7.40 8.66 -3.06
N PRO A 125 7.54 8.17 -4.31
CA PRO A 125 7.08 6.85 -4.70
C PRO A 125 7.69 5.75 -3.83
N TYR A 126 6.89 4.73 -3.47
CA TYR A 126 7.33 3.61 -2.64
C TYR A 126 7.22 2.27 -3.38
N MET A 127 6.00 1.84 -3.69
CA MET A 127 5.70 0.62 -4.42
C MET A 127 4.58 0.86 -5.42
N TRP A 128 4.44 -0.05 -6.39
CA TRP A 128 3.37 -0.03 -7.37
C TRP A 128 2.97 -1.44 -7.77
N GLY A 129 1.84 -1.60 -8.43
CA GLY A 129 1.40 -2.88 -8.90
C GLY A 129 0.02 -2.84 -9.56
N THR A 130 -0.51 -4.02 -9.81
CA THR A 130 -1.83 -4.22 -10.42
C THR A 130 -2.73 -5.03 -9.50
N VAL A 131 -4.04 -5.00 -9.78
CA VAL A 131 -4.99 -5.96 -9.24
C VAL A 131 -5.31 -6.97 -10.34
N GLY A 132 -5.42 -8.24 -10.00
CA GLY A 132 -5.74 -9.28 -10.95
C GLY A 132 -6.36 -10.51 -10.30
N ILE A 133 -6.45 -11.58 -11.08
CA ILE A 133 -6.97 -12.86 -10.63
C ILE A 133 -5.79 -13.81 -10.42
N ILE A 134 -5.63 -14.33 -9.20
CA ILE A 134 -4.81 -15.51 -8.95
C ILE A 134 -5.73 -16.74 -8.96
N TYR A 135 -5.25 -17.83 -9.55
CA TYR A 135 -6.02 -19.06 -9.66
C TYR A 135 -5.13 -20.29 -9.53
N ASN A 136 -5.71 -21.37 -9.03
CA ASN A 136 -5.03 -22.67 -8.91
C ASN A 136 -5.30 -23.50 -10.16
N THR A 137 -4.25 -23.78 -10.94
CA THR A 137 -4.32 -24.51 -12.22
C THR A 137 -4.76 -25.97 -12.08
N THR A 138 -4.72 -26.53 -10.87
CA THR A 138 -5.23 -27.88 -10.59
C THR A 138 -6.73 -27.90 -10.26
N LEU A 139 -7.32 -26.73 -9.93
CA LEU A 139 -8.73 -26.56 -9.59
C LEU A 139 -9.51 -25.84 -10.70
N VAL A 140 -8.82 -25.07 -11.54
CA VAL A 140 -9.40 -24.28 -12.64
C VAL A 140 -8.85 -24.79 -13.96
N ASP A 141 -9.71 -25.44 -14.75
CA ASP A 141 -9.40 -25.96 -16.10
C ASP A 141 -9.90 -25.04 -17.22
N ASP A 142 -10.59 -23.95 -16.88
CA ASP A 142 -11.02 -22.90 -17.80
C ASP A 142 -9.90 -21.89 -18.08
N GLU A 143 -9.95 -21.24 -19.24
CA GLU A 143 -9.05 -20.14 -19.57
C GLU A 143 -9.41 -18.91 -18.73
N VAL A 144 -8.48 -18.43 -17.89
CA VAL A 144 -8.65 -17.25 -17.05
C VAL A 144 -8.10 -16.03 -17.77
N LYS A 145 -8.97 -15.18 -18.32
CA LYS A 145 -8.59 -13.95 -19.05
C LYS A 145 -9.56 -12.77 -18.87
N SER A 146 -10.69 -13.01 -18.22
CA SER A 146 -11.76 -12.03 -18.03
C SER A 146 -12.25 -12.08 -16.60
N TRP A 147 -12.71 -10.94 -16.09
CA TRP A 147 -13.40 -10.87 -14.81
C TRP A 147 -14.65 -11.73 -14.74
N ASP A 148 -15.25 -12.11 -15.89
CA ASP A 148 -16.47 -12.92 -15.95
C ASP A 148 -16.35 -14.26 -15.22
N ILE A 149 -15.15 -14.85 -15.13
CA ILE A 149 -14.92 -16.14 -14.47
C ILE A 149 -15.31 -16.08 -12.98
N LEU A 150 -15.23 -14.91 -12.35
CA LEU A 150 -15.62 -14.71 -10.94
C LEU A 150 -17.15 -14.76 -10.73
N TRP A 151 -17.94 -14.90 -11.81
CA TRP A 151 -19.39 -15.09 -11.80
C TRP A 151 -19.81 -16.49 -12.27
N ASP A 152 -18.85 -17.40 -12.52
CA ASP A 152 -19.16 -18.74 -12.94
C ASP A 152 -19.59 -19.61 -11.75
N GLU A 153 -20.80 -20.15 -11.84
CA GLU A 153 -21.39 -21.07 -10.84
C GLU A 153 -20.54 -22.34 -10.60
N LYS A 154 -19.66 -22.70 -11.53
CA LYS A 154 -18.70 -23.82 -11.41
C LYS A 154 -17.80 -23.64 -10.20
N TYR A 155 -17.44 -22.40 -9.87
CA TYR A 155 -16.52 -22.05 -8.79
C TYR A 155 -17.23 -21.57 -7.53
N LYS A 156 -18.51 -21.86 -7.36
CA LYS A 156 -19.30 -21.45 -6.21
C LYS A 156 -18.67 -21.87 -4.88
N GLY A 157 -18.47 -20.91 -3.98
CA GLY A 157 -17.84 -21.11 -2.68
C GLY A 157 -16.33 -21.30 -2.72
N GLN A 158 -15.70 -21.03 -3.90
CA GLN A 158 -14.26 -21.14 -4.09
C GLN A 158 -13.64 -19.86 -4.65
N ILE A 159 -14.37 -18.74 -4.59
CA ILE A 159 -13.95 -17.41 -5.05
C ILE A 159 -13.70 -16.53 -3.84
N VAL A 160 -12.52 -15.93 -3.75
CA VAL A 160 -12.20 -14.92 -2.72
C VAL A 160 -12.13 -13.55 -3.37
N MET A 161 -12.80 -12.58 -2.76
CA MET A 161 -12.75 -11.17 -3.16
C MET A 161 -11.94 -10.36 -2.16
N LEU A 162 -11.36 -9.24 -2.60
CA LEU A 162 -10.70 -8.31 -1.69
C LEU A 162 -11.70 -7.60 -0.77
N ASN A 163 -11.36 -7.49 0.51
CA ASN A 163 -12.07 -6.63 1.45
C ASN A 163 -11.62 -5.17 1.26
N SER A 164 -11.70 -4.71 0.02
CA SER A 164 -11.38 -3.34 -0.42
C SER A 164 -12.55 -2.79 -1.21
N GLN A 165 -13.12 -1.68 -0.73
CA GLN A 165 -14.26 -1.02 -1.34
C GLN A 165 -13.98 -0.66 -2.81
N ARG A 166 -12.83 -0.02 -3.05
CA ARG A 166 -12.48 0.49 -4.39
C ARG A 166 -12.15 -0.64 -5.34
N ASP A 167 -11.30 -1.59 -4.93
CA ASP A 167 -10.87 -2.69 -5.80
C ASP A 167 -12.01 -3.63 -6.14
N THR A 168 -12.84 -4.00 -5.16
CA THR A 168 -13.98 -4.88 -5.41
C THR A 168 -15.03 -4.24 -6.33
N LEU A 169 -15.32 -2.94 -6.15
CA LEU A 169 -16.20 -2.22 -7.09
C LEU A 169 -15.57 -2.10 -8.48
N ALA A 170 -14.24 -1.89 -8.57
CA ALA A 170 -13.53 -1.80 -9.83
C ALA A 170 -13.63 -3.08 -10.67
N VAL A 171 -13.57 -4.26 -10.04
CA VAL A 171 -13.78 -5.55 -10.71
C VAL A 171 -15.12 -5.60 -11.44
N ALA A 172 -16.21 -5.21 -10.76
CA ALA A 172 -17.54 -5.20 -11.36
C ALA A 172 -17.69 -4.12 -12.44
N LEU A 173 -17.11 -2.93 -12.21
CA LEU A 173 -17.11 -1.85 -13.19
C LEU A 173 -16.39 -2.25 -14.48
N LYS A 174 -15.19 -2.83 -14.36
CA LYS A 174 -14.42 -3.32 -15.52
C LYS A 174 -15.15 -4.43 -16.26
N LYS A 175 -15.71 -5.40 -15.55
CA LYS A 175 -16.58 -6.44 -16.13
C LYS A 175 -17.72 -5.85 -16.96
N LEU A 176 -18.32 -4.74 -16.53
CA LEU A 176 -19.40 -4.05 -17.23
C LEU A 176 -18.91 -3.11 -18.34
N GLY A 177 -17.60 -2.98 -18.54
CA GLY A 177 -16.99 -2.06 -19.50
C GLY A 177 -16.99 -0.61 -19.09
N TYR A 178 -17.15 -0.30 -17.80
CA TYR A 178 -17.11 1.04 -17.24
C TYR A 178 -15.72 1.42 -16.75
N SER A 179 -15.46 2.73 -16.65
CA SER A 179 -14.26 3.23 -15.96
C SER A 179 -14.37 2.95 -14.46
N LEU A 180 -13.27 2.49 -13.84
CA LEU A 180 -13.18 2.33 -12.38
C LEU A 180 -13.21 3.70 -11.64
N ASN A 181 -13.14 4.80 -12.38
CA ASN A 181 -13.28 6.17 -11.89
C ASN A 181 -14.63 6.81 -12.24
N THR A 182 -15.63 5.99 -12.63
CA THR A 182 -16.94 6.53 -12.96
C THR A 182 -17.53 7.37 -11.82
N ARG A 183 -18.20 8.44 -12.21
CA ARG A 183 -18.98 9.31 -11.32
C ARG A 183 -20.49 9.16 -11.56
N SER A 184 -20.87 8.21 -12.40
CA SER A 184 -22.27 7.88 -12.71
C SER A 184 -22.83 7.00 -11.60
N GLU A 185 -23.76 7.54 -10.83
CA GLU A 185 -24.47 6.77 -9.80
C GLU A 185 -25.19 5.56 -10.41
N ALA A 186 -25.67 5.66 -11.64
CA ALA A 186 -26.32 4.56 -12.35
C ALA A 186 -25.33 3.40 -12.62
N GLU A 187 -24.12 3.69 -13.10
CA GLU A 187 -23.08 2.67 -13.33
C GLU A 187 -22.61 2.03 -12.02
N LEU A 188 -22.50 2.82 -10.95
CA LEU A 188 -22.17 2.31 -9.61
C LEU A 188 -23.27 1.40 -9.06
N GLU A 189 -24.55 1.72 -9.29
CA GLU A 189 -25.68 0.86 -8.93
C GLU A 189 -25.70 -0.45 -9.75
N GLU A 190 -25.34 -0.41 -11.02
CA GLU A 190 -25.19 -1.63 -11.84
C GLU A 190 -24.07 -2.51 -11.32
N ALA A 191 -22.89 -1.94 -11.01
CA ALA A 191 -21.77 -2.66 -10.41
C ALA A 191 -22.12 -3.29 -9.06
N LYS A 192 -22.86 -2.55 -8.21
CA LYS A 192 -23.39 -3.08 -6.95
C LYS A 192 -24.28 -4.31 -7.19
N ASN A 193 -25.20 -4.22 -8.13
CA ASN A 193 -26.12 -5.31 -8.42
C ASN A 193 -25.39 -6.55 -8.96
N GLU A 194 -24.31 -6.36 -9.74
CA GLU A 194 -23.43 -7.45 -10.16
C GLU A 194 -22.76 -8.13 -8.95
N LEU A 195 -22.19 -7.36 -8.03
CA LEU A 195 -21.51 -7.91 -6.83
C LEU A 195 -22.50 -8.60 -5.88
N ILE A 196 -23.73 -8.07 -5.74
CA ILE A 196 -24.77 -8.76 -4.95
C ILE A 196 -25.16 -10.09 -5.60
N ARG A 197 -25.23 -10.16 -6.95
CA ARG A 197 -25.46 -11.44 -7.66
C ARG A 197 -24.29 -12.41 -7.53
N GLN A 198 -23.07 -11.92 -7.46
CA GLN A 198 -21.86 -12.74 -7.26
C GLN A 198 -21.77 -13.28 -5.84
N LYS A 199 -22.26 -12.55 -4.85
CA LYS A 199 -22.05 -12.87 -3.43
C LYS A 199 -22.33 -14.31 -3.02
N PRO A 200 -23.38 -14.99 -3.52
CA PRO A 200 -23.59 -16.41 -3.23
C PRO A 200 -22.50 -17.36 -3.76
N LEU A 201 -21.64 -16.89 -4.65
CA LEU A 201 -20.51 -17.65 -5.20
C LEU A 201 -19.24 -17.43 -4.40
N VAL A 202 -19.15 -16.32 -3.66
CA VAL A 202 -17.97 -15.88 -2.93
C VAL A 202 -17.81 -16.68 -1.64
N TYR A 203 -16.61 -17.21 -1.41
CA TYR A 203 -16.21 -17.85 -0.17
C TYR A 203 -16.08 -16.82 0.96
N ALA A 204 -15.31 -15.75 0.70
CA ALA A 204 -15.08 -14.66 1.67
C ALA A 204 -14.59 -13.38 0.98
N TYR A 205 -14.70 -12.27 1.71
CA TYR A 205 -14.01 -11.01 1.43
C TYR A 205 -12.85 -10.90 2.43
N LEU A 206 -11.59 -10.92 1.96
CA LEU A 206 -10.40 -10.98 2.80
C LEU A 206 -9.41 -9.86 2.47
N GLY A 207 -8.58 -9.51 3.44
CA GLY A 207 -7.38 -8.70 3.29
C GLY A 207 -6.14 -9.60 3.15
N ASP A 208 -5.12 -9.38 3.99
CA ASP A 208 -3.85 -10.13 3.97
C ASP A 208 -4.02 -11.64 4.17
N GLU A 209 -5.12 -12.08 4.83
CA GLU A 209 -5.42 -13.49 5.08
C GLU A 209 -5.71 -14.29 3.79
N ILE A 210 -5.94 -13.60 2.67
CA ILE A 210 -6.16 -14.23 1.37
C ILE A 210 -5.00 -15.14 0.96
N LYS A 211 -3.77 -14.77 1.34
CA LYS A 211 -2.56 -15.53 1.04
C LYS A 211 -2.64 -16.96 1.59
N ASP A 212 -3.01 -17.10 2.87
CA ASP A 212 -3.11 -18.41 3.53
C ASP A 212 -4.17 -19.30 2.88
N VAL A 213 -5.34 -18.73 2.58
CA VAL A 213 -6.47 -19.46 1.96
C VAL A 213 -6.14 -19.98 0.57
N VAL A 214 -5.49 -19.14 -0.26
CA VAL A 214 -5.15 -19.50 -1.64
C VAL A 214 -3.97 -20.47 -1.68
N ILE A 215 -2.91 -20.25 -0.90
CA ILE A 215 -1.75 -21.16 -0.81
C ILE A 215 -2.20 -22.57 -0.35
N ALA A 216 -3.12 -22.64 0.62
CA ALA A 216 -3.66 -23.91 1.10
C ALA A 216 -4.58 -24.63 0.09
N GLY A 217 -4.96 -23.99 -1.03
CA GLY A 217 -5.86 -24.55 -2.03
C GLY A 217 -7.33 -24.60 -1.56
N GLU A 218 -7.70 -23.77 -0.58
CA GLU A 218 -9.08 -23.66 -0.08
C GLU A 218 -9.97 -22.80 -1.01
N ALA A 219 -9.36 -22.02 -1.90
CA ALA A 219 -10.02 -21.26 -2.95
C ALA A 219 -9.41 -21.60 -4.32
N ALA A 220 -10.26 -21.66 -5.36
CA ALA A 220 -9.82 -21.88 -6.73
C ALA A 220 -9.40 -20.58 -7.44
N LEU A 221 -10.07 -19.48 -7.12
CA LEU A 221 -9.92 -18.16 -7.73
C LEU A 221 -9.91 -17.09 -6.64
N ALA A 222 -9.03 -16.10 -6.78
CA ALA A 222 -9.07 -14.95 -5.89
C ALA A 222 -8.69 -13.65 -6.62
N VAL A 223 -9.29 -12.54 -6.20
CA VAL A 223 -8.86 -11.19 -6.59
C VAL A 223 -7.78 -10.74 -5.63
N VAL A 224 -6.60 -10.38 -6.14
CA VAL A 224 -5.43 -10.05 -5.31
C VAL A 224 -4.61 -8.92 -5.92
N TRP A 225 -3.78 -8.31 -5.10
CA TRP A 225 -2.71 -7.42 -5.56
C TRP A 225 -1.52 -8.24 -6.07
N SER A 226 -0.81 -7.70 -7.07
CA SER A 226 0.27 -8.41 -7.77
C SER A 226 1.42 -8.86 -6.87
N GLY A 227 1.76 -8.10 -5.81
CA GLY A 227 2.80 -8.51 -4.87
C GLY A 227 2.40 -9.71 -4.02
N ASP A 228 1.14 -9.73 -3.52
CA ASP A 228 0.63 -10.92 -2.82
C ASP A 228 0.61 -12.14 -3.76
N ALA A 229 0.27 -11.92 -5.05
CA ALA A 229 0.34 -12.99 -6.05
C ALA A 229 1.76 -13.55 -6.19
N MET A 230 2.79 -12.68 -6.21
CA MET A 230 4.20 -13.11 -6.26
C MET A 230 4.56 -14.01 -5.07
N VAL A 231 4.20 -13.60 -3.84
CA VAL A 231 4.45 -14.38 -2.62
C VAL A 231 3.71 -15.72 -2.64
N MET A 232 2.46 -15.72 -3.09
CA MET A 232 1.65 -16.95 -3.19
C MET A 232 2.19 -17.90 -4.25
N MET A 233 2.61 -17.41 -5.42
CA MET A 233 3.18 -18.22 -6.50
C MET A 233 4.55 -18.79 -6.13
N ASP A 234 5.36 -18.09 -5.34
CA ASP A 234 6.60 -18.62 -4.78
C ASP A 234 6.35 -19.76 -3.79
N SER A 235 5.23 -19.70 -3.07
CA SER A 235 4.85 -20.68 -2.05
C SER A 235 4.10 -21.90 -2.65
N ASN A 236 3.47 -21.76 -3.82
CA ASN A 236 2.68 -22.81 -4.48
C ASN A 236 2.78 -22.67 -6.02
N GLU A 237 3.52 -23.59 -6.66
CA GLU A 237 3.77 -23.62 -8.11
C GLU A 237 2.53 -23.89 -8.98
N ASP A 238 1.42 -24.34 -8.37
CA ASP A 238 0.15 -24.52 -9.07
C ASP A 238 -0.63 -23.21 -9.27
N LEU A 239 -0.15 -22.09 -8.69
CA LEU A 239 -0.81 -20.80 -8.79
C LEU A 239 -0.33 -20.00 -10.00
N MET A 240 -1.26 -19.33 -10.66
CA MET A 240 -0.99 -18.38 -11.75
C MET A 240 -1.77 -17.08 -11.54
N TYR A 241 -1.19 -15.98 -11.99
CA TYR A 241 -1.80 -14.66 -11.92
C TYR A 241 -2.05 -14.11 -13.32
N VAL A 242 -3.17 -13.40 -13.49
CA VAL A 242 -3.54 -12.74 -14.74
C VAL A 242 -4.17 -11.37 -14.47
N ILE A 243 -3.82 -10.39 -15.30
CA ILE A 243 -4.54 -9.13 -15.42
C ILE A 243 -5.61 -9.34 -16.50
N PRO A 244 -6.93 -9.25 -16.18
CA PRO A 244 -7.98 -9.46 -17.17
C PRO A 244 -7.95 -8.46 -18.34
N GLU A 245 -8.39 -8.93 -19.53
CA GLU A 245 -8.36 -8.16 -20.77
C GLU A 245 -9.18 -6.84 -20.71
N GLU A 246 -10.19 -6.78 -19.87
CA GLU A 246 -10.98 -5.56 -19.63
C GLU A 246 -10.18 -4.46 -18.93
N GLY A 247 -8.99 -4.80 -18.44
CA GLY A 247 -8.14 -3.95 -17.61
C GLY A 247 -8.50 -4.02 -16.13
N SER A 248 -7.71 -3.34 -15.33
CA SER A 248 -7.78 -3.38 -13.87
C SER A 248 -7.31 -2.08 -13.24
N ASN A 249 -7.16 -2.08 -11.91
CA ASN A 249 -6.48 -1.02 -11.18
C ASN A 249 -4.96 -1.17 -11.33
N LEU A 250 -4.30 -0.11 -11.80
CA LEU A 250 -2.87 0.13 -11.70
C LEU A 250 -2.66 1.14 -10.58
N TRP A 251 -2.10 0.71 -9.46
CA TRP A 251 -2.01 1.51 -8.26
C TRP A 251 -0.57 1.92 -7.92
N PHE A 252 -0.45 3.03 -7.21
CA PHE A 252 0.81 3.61 -6.76
C PHE A 252 0.71 4.03 -5.30
N ASP A 253 1.57 3.47 -4.46
CA ASP A 253 1.71 3.88 -3.08
C ASP A 253 2.94 4.77 -2.91
N SER A 254 2.80 5.80 -2.10
CA SER A 254 3.88 6.74 -1.86
C SER A 254 4.00 7.10 -0.38
N MET A 255 5.21 7.44 0.00
CA MET A 255 5.52 8.01 1.31
C MET A 255 5.17 9.49 1.33
N VAL A 256 4.37 9.91 2.32
CA VAL A 256 3.96 11.30 2.50
C VAL A 256 4.15 11.75 3.95
N VAL A 257 4.26 13.06 4.16
CA VAL A 257 4.40 13.67 5.49
C VAL A 257 3.08 14.33 5.88
N PRO A 258 2.35 13.82 6.91
CA PRO A 258 1.11 14.41 7.36
C PRO A 258 1.29 15.84 7.88
N LYS A 259 0.23 16.65 7.79
CA LYS A 259 0.22 18.03 8.33
C LYS A 259 0.51 18.06 9.83
N SER A 260 0.10 17.02 10.56
CA SER A 260 0.29 16.86 12.00
C SER A 260 1.68 16.38 12.41
N ALA A 261 2.56 16.00 11.46
CA ALA A 261 3.90 15.49 11.73
C ALA A 261 4.71 16.43 12.64
N LYS A 262 5.36 15.86 13.63
CA LYS A 262 6.16 16.59 14.63
C LYS A 262 7.65 16.59 14.30
N ASN A 263 8.12 15.55 13.61
CA ASN A 263 9.51 15.40 13.21
C ASN A 263 9.64 15.29 11.68
N LYS A 264 9.32 16.39 10.98
CA LYS A 264 9.47 16.44 9.52
C LYS A 264 10.89 16.14 9.03
N ALA A 265 11.90 16.59 9.77
CA ALA A 265 13.28 16.36 9.38
C ALA A 265 13.68 14.87 9.47
N GLY A 266 13.21 14.18 10.51
CA GLY A 266 13.36 12.72 10.65
C GLY A 266 12.57 11.98 9.58
N ALA A 267 11.34 12.42 9.27
CA ALA A 267 10.51 11.87 8.21
C ALA A 267 11.20 11.96 6.82
N GLU A 268 11.76 13.13 6.48
CA GLU A 268 12.48 13.33 5.21
C GLU A 268 13.75 12.46 5.13
N LYS A 269 14.46 12.26 6.25
CA LYS A 269 15.59 11.31 6.31
C LYS A 269 15.14 9.87 6.10
N PHE A 270 14.01 9.48 6.70
CA PHE A 270 13.45 8.14 6.53
C PHE A 270 13.04 7.90 5.08
N ILE A 271 12.32 8.84 4.47
CA ILE A 271 11.94 8.79 3.06
C ILE A 271 13.16 8.67 2.15
N ASP A 272 14.20 9.48 2.37
CA ASP A 272 15.45 9.41 1.57
C ASP A 272 16.16 8.08 1.76
N PHE A 273 16.17 7.53 2.98
CA PHE A 273 16.74 6.21 3.28
C PHE A 273 15.99 5.09 2.54
N MET A 274 14.65 5.11 2.54
CA MET A 274 13.80 4.13 1.85
C MET A 274 13.99 4.12 0.33
N LEU A 275 14.42 5.24 -0.25
CA LEU A 275 14.72 5.38 -1.69
C LEU A 275 16.13 4.93 -2.07
N ARG A 276 16.98 4.50 -1.14
CA ARG A 276 18.28 3.91 -1.47
C ARG A 276 18.08 2.61 -2.25
N PRO A 277 18.81 2.38 -3.33
CA PRO A 277 18.64 1.17 -4.15
C PRO A 277 18.68 -0.14 -3.35
N GLU A 278 19.65 -0.28 -2.44
CA GLU A 278 19.80 -1.48 -1.60
C GLU A 278 18.65 -1.68 -0.62
N ILE A 279 18.07 -0.59 -0.10
CA ILE A 279 16.93 -0.64 0.83
C ILE A 279 15.63 -0.93 0.05
N ALA A 280 15.43 -0.24 -1.08
CA ALA A 280 14.28 -0.46 -1.93
C ALA A 280 14.26 -1.89 -2.51
N ALA A 281 15.42 -2.43 -2.91
CA ALA A 281 15.53 -3.81 -3.36
C ALA A 281 15.18 -4.80 -2.25
N LYS A 282 15.71 -4.60 -1.04
CA LYS A 282 15.44 -5.45 0.12
C LYS A 282 13.94 -5.48 0.47
N ASN A 283 13.27 -4.33 0.47
CA ASN A 283 11.83 -4.25 0.67
C ASN A 283 11.06 -4.96 -0.45
N ALA A 284 11.37 -4.67 -1.72
CA ALA A 284 10.67 -5.26 -2.85
C ALA A 284 10.82 -6.79 -2.90
N GLU A 285 11.99 -7.32 -2.58
CA GLU A 285 12.23 -8.77 -2.50
C GLU A 285 11.43 -9.40 -1.36
N TYR A 286 11.39 -8.75 -0.18
CA TYR A 286 10.69 -9.27 0.99
C TYR A 286 9.17 -9.28 0.83
N ILE A 287 8.59 -8.17 0.33
CA ILE A 287 7.13 -8.00 0.25
C ILE A 287 6.53 -8.42 -1.09
N GLY A 288 7.36 -8.71 -2.11
CA GLY A 288 6.92 -9.17 -3.43
C GLY A 288 6.42 -8.07 -4.36
N TYR A 289 6.32 -6.81 -3.92
CA TYR A 289 5.80 -5.70 -4.73
C TYR A 289 6.89 -5.01 -5.55
N SER A 290 6.46 -4.36 -6.64
CA SER A 290 7.36 -3.70 -7.59
C SER A 290 7.84 -2.37 -7.05
N THR A 291 9.15 -2.16 -7.10
CA THR A 291 9.77 -0.89 -6.69
C THR A 291 9.91 0.05 -7.89
N PRO A 292 9.66 1.37 -7.71
CA PRO A 292 9.92 2.38 -8.73
C PRO A 292 11.40 2.80 -8.82
N VAL A 293 12.28 2.24 -7.97
CA VAL A 293 13.72 2.61 -7.93
C VAL A 293 14.49 1.77 -8.93
N THR A 294 14.92 2.39 -10.04
CA THR A 294 15.53 1.71 -11.20
C THR A 294 16.70 0.79 -10.81
N LYS A 295 17.65 1.29 -10.02
CA LYS A 295 18.79 0.47 -9.61
C LYS A 295 18.41 -0.66 -8.64
N ALA A 296 17.35 -0.48 -7.87
CA ALA A 296 16.85 -1.55 -7.02
C ALA A 296 16.33 -2.72 -7.86
N VAL A 297 15.60 -2.44 -8.95
CA VAL A 297 15.14 -3.48 -9.89
C VAL A 297 16.32 -4.28 -10.45
N GLU A 298 17.45 -3.60 -10.80
CA GLU A 298 18.66 -4.28 -11.28
C GLU A 298 19.30 -5.21 -10.24
N MET A 299 19.06 -4.96 -8.92
CA MET A 299 19.58 -5.74 -7.81
C MET A 299 18.69 -6.94 -7.43
N LEU A 300 17.43 -6.95 -7.86
CA LEU A 300 16.50 -8.04 -7.56
C LEU A 300 16.93 -9.36 -8.25
N PRO A 301 16.56 -10.52 -7.65
CA PRO A 301 16.65 -11.81 -8.32
C PRO A 301 16.01 -11.77 -9.71
N VAL A 302 16.58 -12.55 -10.64
CA VAL A 302 16.12 -12.57 -12.05
C VAL A 302 14.65 -13.00 -12.16
N GLU A 303 14.22 -13.90 -11.30
CA GLU A 303 12.86 -14.44 -11.21
C GLU A 303 11.84 -13.33 -10.87
N ILE A 304 12.23 -12.33 -10.07
CA ILE A 304 11.37 -11.19 -9.71
C ILE A 304 11.43 -10.13 -10.80
N ARG A 305 12.62 -9.69 -11.21
CA ARG A 305 12.75 -8.56 -12.15
C ARG A 305 12.28 -8.87 -13.57
N GLU A 306 12.23 -10.15 -13.97
CA GLU A 306 11.70 -10.60 -15.26
C GLU A 306 10.28 -11.17 -15.17
N SER A 307 9.68 -11.16 -13.97
CA SER A 307 8.31 -11.57 -13.77
C SER A 307 7.34 -10.56 -14.38
N LEU A 308 6.44 -11.03 -15.24
CA LEU A 308 5.35 -10.23 -15.79
C LEU A 308 4.23 -9.93 -14.77
N VAL A 309 4.26 -10.58 -13.63
CA VAL A 309 3.36 -10.28 -12.50
C VAL A 309 3.84 -9.03 -11.76
N ALA A 310 5.15 -8.97 -11.46
CA ALA A 310 5.77 -7.81 -10.82
C ALA A 310 5.95 -6.64 -11.80
N TYR A 311 6.48 -6.91 -12.99
CA TYR A 311 6.80 -5.89 -14.00
C TYR A 311 6.08 -6.22 -15.32
N PRO A 312 4.76 -5.98 -15.41
CA PRO A 312 3.99 -6.22 -16.63
C PRO A 312 4.44 -5.32 -17.77
N THR A 313 4.23 -5.78 -19.02
CA THR A 313 4.49 -4.95 -20.21
C THR A 313 3.43 -3.87 -20.35
N ASP A 314 3.76 -2.80 -21.10
CA ASP A 314 2.82 -1.72 -21.42
C ASP A 314 1.52 -2.25 -22.06
N GLU A 315 1.60 -3.31 -22.89
CA GLU A 315 0.45 -3.96 -23.53
C GLU A 315 -0.48 -4.61 -22.48
N MET A 316 0.08 -5.24 -21.45
CA MET A 316 -0.71 -5.90 -20.41
C MET A 316 -1.48 -4.92 -19.52
N ILE A 317 -1.00 -3.69 -19.39
CA ILE A 317 -1.61 -2.66 -18.55
C ILE A 317 -2.30 -1.54 -19.35
N GLU A 318 -2.37 -1.64 -20.69
CA GLU A 318 -2.94 -0.58 -21.54
C GLU A 318 -4.39 -0.23 -21.20
N ASN A 319 -5.19 -1.21 -20.74
CA ASN A 319 -6.57 -1.06 -20.31
C ASN A 319 -6.74 -0.79 -18.81
N CYS A 320 -5.63 -0.75 -18.05
CA CYS A 320 -5.65 -0.44 -16.63
C CYS A 320 -5.84 1.07 -16.39
N GLU A 321 -6.44 1.39 -15.27
CA GLU A 321 -6.66 2.77 -14.85
C GLU A 321 -6.11 2.98 -13.44
N VAL A 322 -5.59 4.17 -13.17
CA VAL A 322 -5.21 4.61 -11.82
C VAL A 322 -6.44 5.19 -11.13
N PHE A 323 -6.65 4.85 -9.86
CA PHE A 323 -7.74 5.44 -9.09
C PHE A 323 -7.57 6.96 -8.93
N LYS A 324 -8.71 7.65 -8.93
CA LYS A 324 -8.81 9.08 -8.61
C LYS A 324 -9.68 9.29 -7.38
N ASP A 325 -9.49 10.41 -6.70
CA ASP A 325 -10.35 10.80 -5.59
C ASP A 325 -11.82 10.91 -6.08
N PRO A 326 -12.76 10.14 -5.49
CA PRO A 326 -14.17 10.20 -5.86
C PRO A 326 -14.84 11.53 -5.49
N MET A 327 -14.19 12.39 -4.70
CA MET A 327 -14.66 13.73 -4.31
C MET A 327 -16.05 13.72 -3.65
N ASP A 328 -17.03 14.40 -4.27
CA ASP A 328 -18.39 14.57 -3.77
C ASP A 328 -19.26 13.30 -3.81
N ILE A 329 -18.86 12.27 -4.58
CA ILE A 329 -19.61 11.01 -4.66
C ILE A 329 -19.08 9.92 -3.71
N ILE A 330 -18.14 10.25 -2.81
CA ILE A 330 -17.58 9.25 -1.87
C ILE A 330 -18.67 8.60 -1.02
N SER A 331 -19.68 9.36 -0.60
CA SER A 331 -20.82 8.83 0.16
C SER A 331 -21.65 7.80 -0.62
N VAL A 332 -21.63 7.85 -1.95
CA VAL A 332 -22.27 6.85 -2.81
C VAL A 332 -21.47 5.55 -2.75
N TYR A 333 -20.16 5.61 -2.85
CA TYR A 333 -19.27 4.47 -2.68
C TYR A 333 -19.47 3.80 -1.31
N ASP A 334 -19.47 4.60 -0.21
CA ASP A 334 -19.63 4.11 1.16
C ASP A 334 -20.99 3.40 1.36
N ARG A 335 -22.07 3.99 0.82
CA ARG A 335 -23.41 3.41 0.85
C ARG A 335 -23.46 2.08 0.08
N ILE A 336 -22.94 2.07 -1.15
CA ILE A 336 -22.91 0.89 -2.01
C ILE A 336 -22.12 -0.24 -1.37
N TRP A 337 -20.95 0.04 -0.82
CA TRP A 337 -20.13 -0.94 -0.12
C TRP A 337 -20.85 -1.54 1.08
N THR A 338 -21.51 -0.71 1.87
CA THR A 338 -22.33 -1.16 2.99
C THR A 338 -23.46 -2.08 2.51
N GLU A 339 -24.14 -1.75 1.43
CA GLU A 339 -25.21 -2.57 0.84
C GLU A 339 -24.68 -3.92 0.32
N ILE A 340 -23.51 -3.95 -0.35
CA ILE A 340 -22.86 -5.18 -0.83
C ILE A 340 -22.48 -6.08 0.35
N THR A 341 -21.79 -5.52 1.36
CA THR A 341 -21.27 -6.33 2.48
C THR A 341 -22.39 -6.84 3.39
N SER A 342 -23.51 -6.13 3.51
CA SER A 342 -24.66 -6.50 4.31
C SER A 342 -25.74 -7.31 3.57
N ALA A 343 -25.64 -7.49 2.25
CA ALA A 343 -26.56 -8.35 1.49
C ALA A 343 -26.48 -9.80 1.99
N GLU A 344 -27.63 -10.53 2.01
CA GLU A 344 -27.72 -11.94 2.41
C GLU A 344 -27.44 -12.88 1.22
#